data_474fd613c02aef7a7dcaedd30302f8b7
#
_entry.id   474fd613c02aef7a7dcaedd30302f8b7
#
_cell.length_a   1.000
_cell.length_b   1.000
_cell.length_c   1.000
_cell.angle_alpha   90.00
_cell.angle_beta   90.00
_cell.angle_gamma   90.00
#
_symmetry.space_group_name_H-M   'P 1'
#
loop_
_entity.id
_entity.type
_entity.pdbx_description
1 polymer ?
#
loop_
_entity_poly.entity_id
_entity_poly.type
_entity_poly.pdbx_seq_one_letter_code
_entity_poly.pdbx_strand_id
1 'polypeptide(L)'
;KGKIEGGETALQCAYREVFEETGIKASLTRQLGTVEYEESGELKRVIFWSAHCSLDTGTFVVNEEVDELVWFTPEDALVKATHDSDRQIIDSFQAQEPRTDTLIILRHTKALERGDWDEADSERTLDEVGFDQAQLLIKHLEPFAIDEVYTSNYTRCVQTVTPLSHSRGLTITQVPSLNEETFENDPQRSVAFANALKQDEKNILICSHNPVIPTMLRGILNTKLKNKDLIKLEPGDAWIVHRVHGEIVGLDYLSITN
;
A
#
# COMPACT_ATOMS: atom_id res chain seq x y z
N LYS A 1 2.18 14.36 -13.69
CA LYS A 1 3.54 14.27 -13.08
C LYS A 1 3.72 15.43 -12.13
N GLY A 2 3.94 15.16 -10.85
CA GLY A 2 3.99 16.22 -9.86
C GLY A 2 5.13 16.13 -8.86
N LYS A 3 5.15 17.11 -7.96
CA LYS A 3 6.14 17.21 -6.89
C LYS A 3 5.53 16.74 -5.57
N ILE A 4 6.31 16.00 -4.79
CA ILE A 4 5.93 15.60 -3.45
C ILE A 4 5.79 16.84 -2.57
N GLU A 5 4.62 17.02 -1.97
CA GLU A 5 4.33 18.09 -1.01
C GLU A 5 4.72 17.72 0.42
N GLY A 6 4.77 18.71 1.32
CA GLY A 6 5.14 18.49 2.71
C GLY A 6 4.21 17.49 3.41
N GLY A 7 4.77 16.39 3.95
CA GLY A 7 4.03 15.33 4.62
C GLY A 7 3.33 14.34 3.68
N GLU A 8 3.65 14.37 2.39
CA GLU A 8 3.11 13.47 1.39
C GLU A 8 4.12 12.37 1.02
N THR A 9 3.67 11.14 0.87
CA THR A 9 4.48 10.07 0.30
C THR A 9 4.48 10.14 -1.23
N ALA A 10 5.46 9.51 -1.89
CA ALA A 10 5.50 9.44 -3.35
C ALA A 10 4.26 8.77 -3.96
N LEU A 11 3.67 7.78 -3.28
CA LEU A 11 2.42 7.13 -3.68
C LEU A 11 1.22 8.10 -3.59
N GLN A 12 1.13 8.89 -2.52
CA GLN A 12 0.07 9.89 -2.38
C GLN A 12 0.21 10.99 -3.42
N CYS A 13 1.44 11.45 -3.68
CA CYS A 13 1.72 12.39 -4.76
C CYS A 13 1.23 11.84 -6.11
N ALA A 14 1.62 10.62 -6.48
CA ALA A 14 1.19 10.01 -7.72
C ALA A 14 -0.34 9.91 -7.83
N TYR A 15 -1.03 9.54 -6.75
CA TYR A 15 -2.49 9.47 -6.71
C TYR A 15 -3.14 10.85 -6.88
N ARG A 16 -2.68 11.85 -6.13
CA ARG A 16 -3.18 13.24 -6.20
C ARG A 16 -2.98 13.83 -7.58
N GLU A 17 -1.78 13.75 -8.12
CA GLU A 17 -1.44 14.31 -9.43
C GLU A 17 -2.26 13.69 -10.57
N VAL A 18 -2.45 12.36 -10.56
CA VAL A 18 -3.34 11.72 -11.54
C VAL A 18 -4.75 12.30 -11.45
N PHE A 19 -5.27 12.50 -10.24
CA PHE A 19 -6.60 13.06 -10.07
C PHE A 19 -6.68 14.54 -10.48
N GLU A 20 -5.68 15.35 -10.12
CA GLU A 20 -5.63 16.78 -10.47
C GLU A 20 -5.49 17.00 -11.98
N GLU A 21 -4.60 16.24 -12.62
CA GLU A 21 -4.36 16.32 -14.07
C GLU A 21 -5.51 15.74 -14.91
N THR A 22 -6.18 14.70 -14.45
CA THR A 22 -7.12 13.92 -15.29
C THR A 22 -8.57 13.87 -14.78
N GLY A 23 -8.82 14.19 -13.51
CA GLY A 23 -10.10 13.98 -12.85
C GLY A 23 -10.41 12.50 -12.53
N ILE A 24 -9.47 11.60 -12.79
CA ILE A 24 -9.66 10.16 -12.63
C ILE A 24 -9.18 9.70 -11.25
N LYS A 25 -10.05 9.01 -10.52
CA LYS A 25 -9.67 8.28 -9.31
C LYS A 25 -9.08 6.93 -9.71
N ALA A 26 -7.76 6.84 -9.63
CA ALA A 26 -7.01 5.64 -10.00
C ALA A 26 -6.62 4.85 -8.75
N SER A 27 -6.66 3.52 -8.84
CA SER A 27 -6.06 2.65 -7.81
C SER A 27 -4.64 2.30 -8.24
N LEU A 28 -3.66 2.72 -7.43
CA LEU A 28 -2.26 2.43 -7.72
C LEU A 28 -1.98 0.94 -7.49
N THR A 29 -1.14 0.40 -8.35
CA THR A 29 -0.69 -0.99 -8.28
C THR A 29 0.84 -1.03 -8.13
N ARG A 30 1.57 -1.85 -8.85
CA ARG A 30 3.02 -2.00 -8.67
C ARG A 30 3.82 -0.82 -9.22
N GLN A 31 5.00 -0.57 -8.63
CA GLN A 31 5.99 0.34 -9.20
C GLN A 31 6.53 -0.24 -10.52
N LEU A 32 6.55 0.59 -11.57
CA LEU A 32 7.07 0.24 -12.90
C LEU A 32 8.56 0.51 -13.03
N GLY A 33 9.04 1.59 -12.42
CA GLY A 33 10.43 1.99 -12.49
C GLY A 33 10.66 3.41 -11.97
N THR A 34 11.91 3.81 -12.04
CA THR A 34 12.38 5.16 -11.69
C THR A 34 13.21 5.69 -12.83
N VAL A 35 12.95 6.93 -13.22
CA VAL A 35 13.74 7.67 -14.21
C VAL A 35 14.47 8.81 -13.50
N GLU A 36 15.77 8.92 -13.74
CA GLU A 36 16.58 10.00 -13.22
C GLU A 36 17.12 10.82 -14.40
N TYR A 37 17.03 12.14 -14.32
CA TYR A 37 17.57 13.06 -15.29
C TYR A 37 18.00 14.36 -14.62
N GLU A 38 18.91 15.07 -15.27
CA GLU A 38 19.38 16.37 -14.82
C GLU A 38 18.54 17.48 -15.47
N GLU A 39 18.02 18.40 -14.68
CA GLU A 39 17.31 19.58 -15.16
C GLU A 39 17.78 20.81 -14.37
N SER A 40 18.32 21.80 -15.08
CA SER A 40 18.84 23.05 -14.50
C SER A 40 19.94 22.83 -13.43
N GLY A 41 20.75 21.76 -13.56
CA GLY A 41 21.81 21.42 -12.61
C GLY A 41 21.34 20.67 -11.35
N GLU A 42 20.07 20.28 -11.31
CA GLU A 42 19.50 19.46 -10.25
C GLU A 42 19.14 18.07 -10.76
N LEU A 43 19.49 17.03 -9.99
CA LEU A 43 19.08 15.66 -10.28
C LEU A 43 17.60 15.50 -9.94
N LYS A 44 16.78 15.23 -10.96
CA LYS A 44 15.36 14.92 -10.84
C LYS A 44 15.17 13.41 -10.83
N ARG A 45 14.35 12.92 -9.90
CA ARG A 45 13.97 11.52 -9.79
C ARG A 45 12.46 11.39 -9.91
N VAL A 46 11.99 10.66 -10.91
CA VAL A 46 10.56 10.40 -11.15
C VAL A 46 10.27 8.93 -10.98
N ILE A 47 9.35 8.60 -10.10
CA ILE A 47 8.91 7.23 -9.81
C ILE A 47 7.58 6.99 -10.51
N PHE A 48 7.45 5.86 -11.19
CA PHE A 48 6.26 5.49 -11.95
C PHE A 48 5.60 4.26 -11.36
N TRP A 49 4.28 4.29 -11.29
CA TRP A 49 3.43 3.17 -10.90
C TRP A 49 2.45 2.83 -12.01
N SER A 50 2.08 1.58 -12.13
CA SER A 50 0.86 1.21 -12.84
C SER A 50 -0.35 1.54 -11.97
N ALA A 51 -1.46 1.81 -12.64
CA ALA A 51 -2.72 2.08 -11.99
C ALA A 51 -3.86 1.53 -12.83
N HIS A 52 -4.99 1.26 -12.20
CA HIS A 52 -6.23 0.97 -12.91
C HIS A 52 -7.35 1.91 -12.43
N CYS A 53 -8.30 2.16 -13.29
CA CYS A 53 -9.49 2.93 -12.94
C CYS A 53 -10.73 2.28 -13.57
N SER A 54 -11.89 2.56 -13.01
CA SER A 54 -13.14 2.33 -13.69
C SER A 54 -13.37 3.39 -14.77
N LEU A 55 -13.86 3.03 -15.93
CA LEU A 55 -14.14 3.98 -17.02
C LEU A 55 -15.18 5.06 -16.64
N ASP A 56 -15.94 4.83 -15.56
CA ASP A 56 -16.96 5.78 -15.06
C ASP A 56 -16.41 6.75 -13.99
N THR A 57 -15.12 6.75 -13.70
CA THR A 57 -14.53 7.52 -12.60
C THR A 57 -14.07 8.92 -12.98
N GLY A 58 -14.91 9.74 -13.53
CA GLY A 58 -14.64 11.16 -13.73
C GLY A 58 -14.70 11.60 -15.17
N THR A 59 -15.03 12.87 -15.36
CA THR A 59 -14.98 13.53 -16.66
C THR A 59 -13.73 14.39 -16.69
N PHE A 60 -12.81 14.09 -17.60
CA PHE A 60 -11.67 14.97 -17.85
C PHE A 60 -12.15 16.37 -18.26
N VAL A 61 -11.56 17.38 -17.66
CA VAL A 61 -11.76 18.79 -18.01
C VAL A 61 -10.39 19.38 -18.30
N VAL A 62 -10.26 20.05 -19.44
CA VAL A 62 -9.03 20.79 -19.80
C VAL A 62 -8.64 21.73 -18.67
N ASN A 63 -7.37 21.72 -18.29
CA ASN A 63 -6.78 22.53 -17.24
C ASN A 63 -5.47 23.20 -17.70
N GLU A 64 -4.78 23.86 -16.79
CA GLU A 64 -3.54 24.60 -17.13
C GLU A 64 -2.37 23.70 -17.53
N GLU A 65 -2.41 22.40 -17.17
CA GLU A 65 -1.33 21.45 -17.38
C GLU A 65 -1.64 20.39 -18.45
N VAL A 66 -2.95 20.12 -18.70
CA VAL A 66 -3.38 19.05 -19.62
C VAL A 66 -4.45 19.55 -20.57
N ASP A 67 -4.10 19.64 -21.85
CA ASP A 67 -4.99 20.06 -22.93
C ASP A 67 -5.92 18.93 -23.40
N GLU A 68 -5.43 17.68 -23.38
CA GLU A 68 -6.14 16.55 -23.93
C GLU A 68 -5.77 15.26 -23.17
N LEU A 69 -6.76 14.41 -22.90
CA LEU A 69 -6.59 13.07 -22.37
C LEU A 69 -7.01 12.03 -23.43
N VAL A 70 -6.06 11.20 -23.84
CA VAL A 70 -6.29 10.16 -24.85
C VAL A 70 -5.85 8.80 -24.34
N TRP A 71 -6.72 7.81 -24.54
CA TRP A 71 -6.41 6.42 -24.24
C TRP A 71 -5.77 5.72 -25.44
N PHE A 72 -4.62 5.11 -25.22
CA PHE A 72 -3.88 4.34 -26.21
C PHE A 72 -3.72 2.89 -25.77
N THR A 73 -3.58 1.99 -26.73
CA THR A 73 -2.95 0.70 -26.47
C THR A 73 -1.47 0.95 -26.09
N PRO A 74 -0.83 0.04 -25.34
CA PRO A 74 0.60 0.19 -25.04
C PRO A 74 1.47 0.31 -26.31
N GLU A 75 1.12 -0.42 -27.38
CA GLU A 75 1.81 -0.35 -28.67
C GLU A 75 1.69 1.03 -29.31
N ASP A 76 0.51 1.62 -29.32
CA ASP A 76 0.29 2.98 -29.85
C ASP A 76 0.97 4.02 -28.98
N ALA A 77 0.97 3.84 -27.63
CA ALA A 77 1.66 4.70 -26.69
C ALA A 77 3.17 4.72 -26.93
N LEU A 78 3.79 3.58 -27.21
CA LEU A 78 5.22 3.50 -27.58
C LEU A 78 5.56 4.31 -28.84
N VAL A 79 4.68 4.30 -29.83
CA VAL A 79 4.85 5.09 -31.06
C VAL A 79 4.71 6.58 -30.80
N LYS A 80 3.84 6.97 -29.87
CA LYS A 80 3.56 8.37 -29.51
C LYS A 80 4.57 8.96 -28.54
N ALA A 81 5.20 8.12 -27.70
CA ALA A 81 6.17 8.56 -26.70
C ALA A 81 7.35 9.28 -27.37
N THR A 82 7.68 10.48 -26.88
CA THR A 82 8.75 11.32 -27.42
C THR A 82 10.09 11.04 -26.76
N HIS A 83 10.10 10.62 -25.50
CA HIS A 83 11.31 10.35 -24.74
C HIS A 83 11.57 8.85 -24.58
N ASP A 84 12.84 8.45 -24.64
CA ASP A 84 13.23 7.04 -24.44
C ASP A 84 12.93 6.54 -23.03
N SER A 85 12.98 7.42 -22.03
CA SER A 85 12.54 7.12 -20.66
C SER A 85 11.09 6.69 -20.59
N ASP A 86 10.20 7.37 -21.33
CA ASP A 86 8.78 7.03 -21.35
C ASP A 86 8.54 5.66 -22.02
N ARG A 87 9.29 5.39 -23.12
CA ARG A 87 9.25 4.07 -23.78
C ARG A 87 9.68 2.95 -22.82
N GLN A 88 10.76 3.16 -22.03
CA GLN A 88 11.21 2.18 -21.05
C GLN A 88 10.14 1.88 -19.98
N ILE A 89 9.39 2.89 -19.54
CA ILE A 89 8.30 2.71 -18.57
C ILE A 89 7.12 1.96 -19.21
N ILE A 90 6.77 2.28 -20.47
CA ILE A 90 5.70 1.57 -21.20
C ILE A 90 6.11 0.11 -21.45
N ASP A 91 7.38 -0.16 -21.81
CA ASP A 91 7.91 -1.52 -21.93
C ASP A 91 7.83 -2.29 -20.59
N SER A 92 8.16 -1.63 -19.46
CA SER A 92 8.03 -2.21 -18.14
C SER A 92 6.56 -2.51 -17.78
N PHE A 93 5.63 -1.69 -18.27
CA PHE A 93 4.18 -1.93 -18.09
C PHE A 93 3.73 -3.16 -18.88
N GLN A 94 4.19 -3.33 -20.12
CA GLN A 94 3.83 -4.48 -20.97
C GLN A 94 4.51 -5.78 -20.55
N ALA A 95 5.72 -5.72 -19.98
CA ALA A 95 6.51 -6.90 -19.63
C ALA A 95 5.90 -7.77 -18.53
N GLN A 96 4.94 -7.26 -17.79
CA GLN A 96 4.28 -7.96 -16.69
C GLN A 96 2.80 -7.59 -16.68
N GLU A 97 1.97 -8.42 -16.01
CA GLU A 97 0.56 -8.09 -15.78
C GLU A 97 0.46 -6.70 -15.09
N PRO A 98 -0.18 -5.72 -15.75
CA PRO A 98 -0.24 -4.36 -15.23
C PRO A 98 -1.14 -4.24 -13.99
N ARG A 99 -2.19 -5.05 -13.91
CA ARG A 99 -3.07 -5.10 -12.75
C ARG A 99 -2.51 -6.05 -11.71
N THR A 100 -2.34 -5.53 -10.51
CA THR A 100 -2.00 -6.33 -9.34
C THR A 100 -3.03 -6.13 -8.25
N ASP A 101 -3.31 -7.18 -7.49
CA ASP A 101 -4.03 -7.08 -6.23
C ASP A 101 -3.04 -6.86 -5.09
N THR A 102 -3.44 -6.12 -4.06
CA THR A 102 -2.56 -5.78 -2.94
C THR A 102 -2.90 -6.57 -1.68
N LEU A 103 -1.85 -6.97 -0.97
CA LEU A 103 -1.95 -7.43 0.41
C LEU A 103 -1.14 -6.45 1.27
N ILE A 104 -1.85 -5.56 1.97
CA ILE A 104 -1.25 -4.54 2.83
C ILE A 104 -1.09 -5.13 4.22
N ILE A 105 0.14 -5.25 4.70
CA ILE A 105 0.47 -5.79 6.01
C ILE A 105 0.91 -4.64 6.92
N LEU A 106 -0.01 -4.22 7.77
CA LEU A 106 0.06 -3.03 8.62
C LEU A 106 0.44 -3.41 10.04
N ARG A 107 1.42 -2.72 10.63
CA ARG A 107 1.60 -2.73 12.08
C ARG A 107 0.58 -1.79 12.72
N HIS A 108 -0.05 -2.23 13.85
CA HIS A 108 -0.90 -1.33 14.62
C HIS A 108 -0.18 0.00 14.93
N THR A 109 -0.93 1.10 15.04
CA THR A 109 -0.44 2.42 15.41
C THR A 109 0.04 2.45 16.85
N LYS A 110 0.61 3.56 17.30
CA LYS A 110 1.23 3.66 18.62
C LYS A 110 0.22 3.37 19.73
N ALA A 111 0.57 2.44 20.62
CA ALA A 111 -0.24 2.07 21.79
C ALA A 111 0.43 2.59 23.07
N LEU A 112 -0.36 2.68 24.15
CA LEU A 112 0.17 2.94 25.48
C LEU A 112 1.36 2.02 25.79
N GLU A 113 2.31 2.48 26.55
CA GLU A 113 3.44 1.64 26.97
C GLU A 113 2.94 0.51 27.91
N ARG A 114 3.59 -0.66 27.84
CA ARG A 114 3.22 -1.80 28.70
C ARG A 114 3.32 -1.48 30.18
N GLY A 115 4.25 -0.61 30.56
CA GLY A 115 4.46 -0.20 31.94
C GLY A 115 3.37 0.73 32.50
N ASP A 116 2.58 1.34 31.62
CA ASP A 116 1.48 2.26 31.96
C ASP A 116 0.10 1.61 31.80
N TRP A 117 0.06 0.27 31.70
CA TRP A 117 -1.15 -0.50 31.48
C TRP A 117 -1.27 -1.66 32.47
N ASP A 118 -2.30 -1.62 33.32
CA ASP A 118 -2.49 -2.57 34.43
C ASP A 118 -3.39 -3.78 34.09
N GLU A 119 -4.03 -3.77 32.91
CA GLU A 119 -4.94 -4.84 32.49
C GLU A 119 -4.25 -5.81 31.49
N ALA A 120 -5.00 -6.74 30.91
CA ALA A 120 -4.47 -7.69 29.94
C ALA A 120 -3.88 -6.96 28.71
N ASP A 121 -2.70 -7.39 28.21
CA ASP A 121 -2.06 -6.75 27.05
C ASP A 121 -2.93 -6.78 25.78
N SER A 122 -3.83 -7.74 25.68
CA SER A 122 -4.82 -7.81 24.60
C SER A 122 -5.81 -6.62 24.59
N GLU A 123 -6.03 -6.02 25.75
CA GLU A 123 -6.97 -4.90 25.94
C GLU A 123 -6.26 -3.54 25.87
N ARG A 124 -4.94 -3.52 25.83
CA ARG A 124 -4.13 -2.29 25.76
C ARG A 124 -4.47 -1.46 24.53
N THR A 125 -4.87 -0.20 24.78
CA THR A 125 -5.38 0.74 23.80
C THR A 125 -4.26 1.49 23.06
N LEU A 126 -4.61 2.17 21.98
CA LEU A 126 -3.77 3.21 21.40
C LEU A 126 -3.57 4.36 22.40
N ASP A 127 -2.43 5.06 22.29
CA ASP A 127 -2.26 6.38 22.90
C ASP A 127 -2.82 7.49 21.99
N GLU A 128 -2.75 8.75 22.41
CA GLU A 128 -3.24 9.89 21.62
C GLU A 128 -2.58 9.97 20.24
N VAL A 129 -1.26 9.76 20.17
CA VAL A 129 -0.52 9.74 18.90
C VAL A 129 -0.98 8.59 18.00
N GLY A 130 -1.28 7.43 18.60
CA GLY A 130 -1.78 6.28 17.85
C GLY A 130 -3.16 6.51 17.26
N PHE A 131 -4.04 7.21 17.96
CA PHE A 131 -5.34 7.59 17.38
C PHE A 131 -5.18 8.57 16.22
N ASP A 132 -4.28 9.55 16.32
CA ASP A 132 -3.98 10.48 15.21
C ASP A 132 -3.38 9.72 14.01
N GLN A 133 -2.44 8.81 14.26
CA GLN A 133 -1.88 7.93 13.23
C GLN A 133 -2.95 7.09 12.55
N ALA A 134 -3.92 6.52 13.31
CA ALA A 134 -5.02 5.75 12.75
C ALA A 134 -5.93 6.60 11.82
N GLN A 135 -6.12 7.88 12.13
CA GLN A 135 -6.81 8.82 11.24
C GLN A 135 -6.00 9.11 9.97
N LEU A 136 -4.69 9.29 10.09
CA LEU A 136 -3.81 9.52 8.94
C LEU A 136 -3.79 8.35 7.96
N LEU A 137 -3.99 7.11 8.41
CA LEU A 137 -4.10 5.93 7.55
C LEU A 137 -5.21 6.05 6.50
N ILE A 138 -6.27 6.81 6.76
CA ILE A 138 -7.34 7.07 5.77
C ILE A 138 -6.73 7.67 4.51
N LYS A 139 -5.91 8.71 4.68
CA LYS A 139 -5.25 9.42 3.58
C LYS A 139 -4.12 8.59 2.96
N HIS A 140 -3.27 7.98 3.79
CA HIS A 140 -2.11 7.21 3.31
C HIS A 140 -2.50 5.97 2.51
N LEU A 141 -3.65 5.36 2.81
CA LEU A 141 -4.16 4.19 2.11
C LEU A 141 -5.18 4.53 1.02
N GLU A 142 -5.49 5.81 0.79
CA GLU A 142 -6.41 6.26 -0.26
C GLU A 142 -6.03 5.73 -1.67
N PRO A 143 -4.73 5.65 -2.05
CA PRO A 143 -4.32 5.12 -3.34
C PRO A 143 -4.69 3.65 -3.59
N PHE A 144 -5.14 2.91 -2.56
CA PHE A 144 -5.45 1.48 -2.66
C PHE A 144 -6.96 1.25 -2.48
N ALA A 145 -7.55 0.51 -3.42
CA ALA A 145 -8.97 0.09 -3.36
C ALA A 145 -9.10 -1.13 -2.44
N ILE A 146 -9.07 -0.94 -1.11
CA ILE A 146 -9.19 -2.03 -0.14
C ILE A 146 -10.61 -2.59 -0.14
N ASP A 147 -10.73 -3.92 -0.33
CA ASP A 147 -11.99 -4.66 -0.35
C ASP A 147 -12.30 -5.33 0.99
N GLU A 148 -11.26 -5.80 1.70
CA GLU A 148 -11.40 -6.55 2.94
C GLU A 148 -10.38 -6.12 4.00
N VAL A 149 -10.81 -6.15 5.27
CA VAL A 149 -9.97 -5.79 6.42
C VAL A 149 -9.96 -6.94 7.44
N TYR A 150 -8.77 -7.47 7.69
CA TYR A 150 -8.48 -8.45 8.72
C TYR A 150 -7.58 -7.86 9.80
N THR A 151 -7.83 -8.18 11.05
CA THR A 151 -7.04 -7.66 12.16
C THR A 151 -6.87 -8.67 13.28
N SER A 152 -5.77 -8.58 14.02
CA SER A 152 -5.68 -9.16 15.35
C SER A 152 -6.86 -8.66 16.20
N ASN A 153 -7.39 -9.51 17.09
CA ASN A 153 -8.47 -9.11 18.00
C ASN A 153 -7.99 -8.24 19.18
N TYR A 154 -6.68 -7.92 19.26
CA TYR A 154 -6.17 -7.00 20.27
C TYR A 154 -6.69 -5.58 20.03
N THR A 155 -7.11 -4.92 21.11
CA THR A 155 -7.77 -3.61 21.07
C THR A 155 -7.02 -2.59 20.21
N ARG A 156 -5.70 -2.48 20.35
CA ARG A 156 -4.86 -1.56 19.56
C ARG A 156 -4.91 -1.82 18.06
N CYS A 157 -5.02 -3.08 17.63
CA CYS A 157 -5.14 -3.41 16.20
C CYS A 157 -6.52 -3.07 15.66
N VAL A 158 -7.57 -3.38 16.41
CA VAL A 158 -8.96 -3.03 16.05
C VAL A 158 -9.10 -1.50 15.95
N GLN A 159 -8.61 -0.76 16.94
CA GLN A 159 -8.65 0.70 16.96
C GLN A 159 -7.87 1.32 15.78
N THR A 160 -6.75 0.71 15.38
CA THR A 160 -5.96 1.16 14.23
C THR A 160 -6.75 1.16 12.93
N VAL A 161 -7.52 0.10 12.66
CA VAL A 161 -8.22 -0.06 11.37
C VAL A 161 -9.63 0.51 11.37
N THR A 162 -10.18 0.84 12.55
CA THR A 162 -11.56 1.31 12.70
C THR A 162 -11.85 2.60 11.91
N PRO A 163 -11.03 3.67 11.97
CA PRO A 163 -11.32 4.89 11.22
C PRO A 163 -11.38 4.67 9.72
N LEU A 164 -10.39 3.94 9.16
CA LEU A 164 -10.35 3.60 7.76
C LEU A 164 -11.55 2.74 7.33
N SER A 165 -11.84 1.68 8.09
CA SER A 165 -12.95 0.79 7.78
C SER A 165 -14.29 1.52 7.81
N HIS A 166 -14.49 2.39 8.80
CA HIS A 166 -15.70 3.21 8.89
C HIS A 166 -15.82 4.18 7.70
N SER A 167 -14.74 4.86 7.32
CA SER A 167 -14.75 5.82 6.21
C SER A 167 -15.08 5.18 4.86
N ARG A 168 -14.83 3.88 4.70
CA ARG A 168 -15.04 3.11 3.46
C ARG A 168 -16.22 2.14 3.53
N GLY A 169 -16.93 2.06 4.66
CA GLY A 169 -18.03 1.11 4.86
C GLY A 169 -17.58 -0.36 4.87
N LEU A 170 -16.34 -0.64 5.28
CA LEU A 170 -15.76 -1.97 5.29
C LEU A 170 -16.01 -2.68 6.64
N THR A 171 -16.27 -3.98 6.59
CA THR A 171 -16.37 -4.82 7.78
C THR A 171 -14.99 -5.24 8.26
N ILE A 172 -14.75 -5.13 9.58
CA ILE A 172 -13.53 -5.59 10.21
C ILE A 172 -13.71 -7.06 10.64
N THR A 173 -12.88 -7.95 10.11
CA THR A 173 -12.82 -9.36 10.50
C THR A 173 -11.66 -9.59 11.47
N GLN A 174 -11.98 -9.96 12.71
CA GLN A 174 -10.97 -10.27 13.73
C GLN A 174 -10.49 -11.72 13.60
N VAL A 175 -9.16 -11.90 13.59
CA VAL A 175 -8.49 -13.18 13.30
C VAL A 175 -7.48 -13.52 14.40
N PRO A 176 -7.75 -14.51 15.25
CA PRO A 176 -6.87 -14.88 16.36
C PRO A 176 -5.46 -15.30 15.93
N SER A 177 -5.28 -15.84 14.73
CA SER A 177 -3.94 -16.21 14.23
C SER A 177 -3.02 -15.02 13.97
N LEU A 178 -3.54 -13.79 14.04
CA LEU A 178 -2.77 -12.54 13.95
C LEU A 178 -2.35 -11.97 15.30
N ASN A 179 -2.71 -12.64 16.43
CA ASN A 179 -2.36 -12.19 17.79
C ASN A 179 -0.93 -12.59 18.18
N GLU A 180 -0.30 -11.80 19.05
CA GLU A 180 1.03 -12.12 19.60
C GLU A 180 1.01 -13.45 20.36
N GLU A 181 0.05 -13.70 21.25
CA GLU A 181 -0.05 -14.93 22.01
C GLU A 181 -0.22 -16.18 21.12
N THR A 182 -1.09 -16.10 20.12
CA THR A 182 -1.26 -17.22 19.17
C THR A 182 0.02 -17.47 18.37
N PHE A 183 0.71 -16.40 17.99
CA PHE A 183 1.97 -16.47 17.27
C PHE A 183 3.09 -17.09 18.11
N GLU A 184 3.21 -16.73 19.39
CA GLU A 184 4.19 -17.33 20.32
C GLU A 184 3.99 -18.84 20.46
N ASN A 185 2.73 -19.30 20.48
CA ASN A 185 2.39 -20.72 20.57
C ASN A 185 2.57 -21.49 19.25
N ASP A 186 2.21 -20.86 18.12
CA ASP A 186 2.29 -21.46 16.77
C ASP A 186 2.43 -20.40 15.68
N PRO A 187 3.67 -20.00 15.33
CA PRO A 187 3.94 -19.01 14.29
C PRO A 187 3.40 -19.38 12.91
N GLN A 188 3.21 -20.67 12.63
CA GLN A 188 2.78 -21.13 11.31
C GLN A 188 1.30 -20.77 11.01
N ARG A 189 0.49 -20.50 12.02
CA ARG A 189 -0.90 -20.10 11.83
C ARG A 189 -1.03 -18.77 11.08
N SER A 190 -0.21 -17.78 11.43
CA SER A 190 -0.20 -16.49 10.74
C SER A 190 0.31 -16.61 9.29
N VAL A 191 1.32 -17.46 9.07
CA VAL A 191 1.85 -17.75 7.73
C VAL A 191 0.80 -18.47 6.89
N ALA A 192 0.11 -19.47 7.43
CA ALA A 192 -0.95 -20.21 6.73
C ALA A 192 -2.12 -19.28 6.36
N PHE A 193 -2.51 -18.39 7.27
CA PHE A 193 -3.56 -17.39 7.02
C PHE A 193 -3.17 -16.46 5.86
N ALA A 194 -1.98 -15.87 5.88
CA ALA A 194 -1.51 -14.98 4.81
C ALA A 194 -1.35 -15.71 3.47
N ASN A 195 -0.92 -16.98 3.48
CA ASN A 195 -0.83 -17.80 2.26
C ASN A 195 -2.21 -18.13 1.68
N ALA A 196 -3.23 -18.31 2.50
CA ALA A 196 -4.61 -18.50 2.02
C ALA A 196 -5.11 -17.22 1.32
N LEU A 197 -4.91 -16.06 1.93
CA LEU A 197 -5.30 -14.78 1.35
C LEU A 197 -4.45 -14.38 0.13
N LYS A 198 -3.23 -14.90 0.02
CA LYS A 198 -2.38 -14.63 -1.14
C LYS A 198 -3.01 -15.07 -2.46
N GLN A 199 -3.89 -16.07 -2.44
CA GLN A 199 -4.58 -16.59 -3.62
C GLN A 199 -5.86 -15.82 -3.96
N ASP A 200 -6.30 -14.93 -3.09
CA ASP A 200 -7.52 -14.15 -3.29
C ASP A 200 -7.23 -12.95 -4.23
N GLU A 201 -8.09 -12.72 -5.22
CA GLU A 201 -7.98 -11.61 -6.18
C GLU A 201 -8.65 -10.33 -5.64
N LYS A 202 -8.39 -9.99 -4.37
CA LYS A 202 -8.89 -8.81 -3.68
C LYS A 202 -7.77 -7.99 -3.09
N ASN A 203 -8.00 -6.70 -2.92
CA ASN A 203 -7.12 -5.84 -2.16
C ASN A 203 -7.42 -5.97 -0.66
N ILE A 204 -6.48 -6.48 0.10
CA ILE A 204 -6.68 -6.89 1.48
C ILE A 204 -5.75 -6.11 2.41
N LEU A 205 -6.32 -5.60 3.52
CA LEU A 205 -5.57 -5.03 4.63
C LEU A 205 -5.53 -6.04 5.80
N ILE A 206 -4.32 -6.34 6.25
CA ILE A 206 -4.07 -7.13 7.48
C ILE A 206 -3.40 -6.23 8.51
N CYS A 207 -3.99 -6.05 9.68
CA CYS A 207 -3.37 -5.35 10.79
C CYS A 207 -2.93 -6.34 11.88
N SER A 208 -1.66 -6.25 12.29
CA SER A 208 -1.07 -7.13 13.28
C SER A 208 0.10 -6.44 14.03
N HIS A 209 1.00 -7.24 14.59
CA HIS A 209 2.08 -6.86 15.50
C HIS A 209 3.46 -7.17 14.91
N ASN A 210 4.47 -6.45 15.34
CA ASN A 210 5.84 -6.65 14.86
C ASN A 210 6.39 -8.08 15.00
N PRO A 211 6.15 -8.84 16.09
CA PRO A 211 6.61 -10.23 16.15
C PRO A 211 5.99 -11.11 15.05
N VAL A 212 4.72 -10.89 14.71
CA VAL A 212 3.94 -11.66 13.74
C VAL A 212 4.33 -11.30 12.30
N ILE A 213 4.38 -10.00 11.99
CA ILE A 213 4.52 -9.47 10.62
C ILE A 213 5.78 -9.98 9.90
N PRO A 214 7.00 -9.92 10.46
CA PRO A 214 8.19 -10.36 9.74
C PRO A 214 8.16 -11.85 9.37
N THR A 215 7.61 -12.70 10.24
CA THR A 215 7.52 -14.15 9.99
C THR A 215 6.44 -14.45 8.96
N MET A 216 5.28 -13.82 9.08
CA MET A 216 4.19 -13.93 8.12
C MET A 216 4.64 -13.48 6.72
N LEU A 217 5.29 -12.32 6.62
CA LEU A 217 5.79 -11.77 5.36
C LEU A 217 6.84 -12.71 4.72
N ARG A 218 7.86 -13.17 5.47
CA ARG A 218 8.85 -14.12 4.96
C ARG A 218 8.21 -15.44 4.50
N GLY A 219 7.13 -15.85 5.13
CA GLY A 219 6.42 -17.08 4.78
C GLY A 219 5.72 -17.02 3.43
N ILE A 220 5.29 -15.85 2.99
CA ILE A 220 4.57 -15.66 1.71
C ILE A 220 5.48 -15.18 0.58
N LEU A 221 6.63 -14.56 0.88
CA LEU A 221 7.54 -14.04 -0.15
C LEU A 221 8.22 -15.15 -0.94
N ASN A 222 8.38 -14.93 -2.24
CA ASN A 222 9.17 -15.81 -3.12
C ASN A 222 10.68 -15.64 -2.85
N THR A 223 11.49 -16.54 -3.42
CA THR A 223 12.94 -16.61 -3.18
C THR A 223 13.70 -15.32 -3.52
N LYS A 224 13.24 -14.58 -4.54
CA LYS A 224 13.88 -13.33 -4.97
C LYS A 224 13.68 -12.21 -3.96
N LEU A 225 12.51 -12.16 -3.32
CA LEU A 225 12.12 -11.12 -2.37
C LEU A 225 12.50 -11.46 -0.92
N LYS A 226 12.69 -12.75 -0.58
CA LYS A 226 13.13 -13.18 0.75
C LYS A 226 14.49 -12.60 1.19
N ASN A 227 15.34 -12.24 0.23
CA ASN A 227 16.64 -11.65 0.49
C ASN A 227 16.62 -10.13 0.63
N LYS A 228 15.45 -9.47 0.48
CA LYS A 228 15.32 -8.06 0.84
C LYS A 228 15.41 -7.91 2.36
N ASP A 229 16.19 -6.93 2.80
CA ASP A 229 16.17 -6.52 4.21
C ASP A 229 14.77 -6.01 4.55
N LEU A 230 14.01 -6.85 5.26
CA LEU A 230 12.69 -6.48 5.74
C LEU A 230 12.87 -5.55 6.93
N ILE A 231 12.69 -4.26 6.70
CA ILE A 231 12.71 -3.24 7.74
C ILE A 231 11.64 -3.57 8.77
N LYS A 232 12.02 -3.50 10.05
CA LYS A 232 11.05 -3.58 11.13
C LYS A 232 10.11 -2.38 11.04
N LEU A 233 8.81 -2.65 10.94
CA LEU A 233 7.82 -1.60 10.83
C LEU A 233 7.76 -0.76 12.10
N GLU A 234 7.74 0.57 11.99
CA GLU A 234 7.31 1.45 13.06
C GLU A 234 5.77 1.40 13.22
N PRO A 235 5.20 1.87 14.35
CA PRO A 235 3.76 1.89 14.52
C PRO A 235 3.06 2.67 13.41
N GLY A 236 2.10 2.01 12.73
CA GLY A 236 1.38 2.58 11.59
C GLY A 236 2.02 2.35 10.23
N ASP A 237 3.25 1.86 10.17
CA ASP A 237 3.89 1.51 8.90
C ASP A 237 3.36 0.21 8.33
N ALA A 238 3.49 0.05 7.01
CA ALA A 238 3.01 -1.12 6.30
C ALA A 238 3.96 -1.63 5.23
N TRP A 239 3.90 -2.92 4.95
CA TRP A 239 4.37 -3.53 3.71
C TRP A 239 3.20 -3.71 2.74
N ILE A 240 3.39 -3.27 1.50
CA ILE A 240 2.43 -3.45 0.41
C ILE A 240 2.98 -4.54 -0.50
N VAL A 241 2.32 -5.68 -0.50
CA VAL A 241 2.67 -6.85 -1.30
C VAL A 241 1.79 -6.86 -2.55
N HIS A 242 2.39 -6.72 -3.72
CA HIS A 242 1.69 -6.77 -5.01
C HIS A 242 1.65 -8.20 -5.53
N ARG A 243 0.46 -8.65 -5.93
CA ARG A 243 0.20 -10.02 -6.36
C ARG A 243 -0.46 -10.06 -7.74
N VAL A 244 -0.16 -11.12 -8.48
CA VAL A 244 -0.82 -11.51 -9.73
C VAL A 244 -1.13 -12.99 -9.64
N HIS A 245 -2.39 -13.37 -9.62
CA HIS A 245 -2.81 -14.79 -9.51
C HIS A 245 -2.08 -15.55 -8.39
N GLY A 246 -1.93 -14.92 -7.24
CA GLY A 246 -1.24 -15.49 -6.08
C GLY A 246 0.30 -15.44 -6.13
N GLU A 247 0.90 -15.04 -7.24
CA GLU A 247 2.34 -14.81 -7.33
C GLU A 247 2.71 -13.40 -6.88
N ILE A 248 3.74 -13.28 -6.05
CA ILE A 248 4.20 -11.98 -5.58
C ILE A 248 5.16 -11.38 -6.59
N VAL A 249 4.79 -10.23 -7.13
CA VAL A 249 5.53 -9.51 -8.18
C VAL A 249 6.21 -8.24 -7.68
N GLY A 250 5.81 -7.71 -6.52
CA GLY A 250 6.39 -6.50 -5.95
C GLY A 250 6.22 -6.40 -4.44
N LEU A 251 7.04 -5.54 -3.83
CA LEU A 251 7.00 -5.24 -2.41
C LEU A 251 7.42 -3.78 -2.20
N ASP A 252 6.51 -2.97 -1.67
CA ASP A 252 6.75 -1.57 -1.32
C ASP A 252 6.60 -1.36 0.18
N TYR A 253 7.31 -0.34 0.69
CA TYR A 253 7.24 0.09 2.07
C TYR A 253 6.45 1.40 2.15
N LEU A 254 5.50 1.46 3.05
CA LEU A 254 4.73 2.67 3.37
C LEU A 254 5.03 3.08 4.81
N SER A 255 5.55 4.30 4.98
CA SER A 255 5.67 4.96 6.28
C SER A 255 4.61 6.05 6.39
N ILE A 256 4.01 6.18 7.57
CA ILE A 256 3.06 7.28 7.88
C ILE A 256 3.71 8.44 8.63
N THR A 257 4.99 8.32 8.99
CA THR A 257 5.73 9.29 9.81
C THR A 257 6.76 10.12 9.05
N ASN A 258 6.90 9.86 7.75
CA ASN A 258 7.83 10.61 6.88
C ASN A 258 7.11 11.66 6.06
#